data_51e8fbd03f96f8842e3a7254eec121c6
#
_entry.id   51e8fbd03f96f8842e3a7254eec121c6
#
_cell.length_a   1.000
_cell.length_b   1.000
_cell.length_c   1.000
_cell.angle_alpha   90.00
_cell.angle_beta   90.00
_cell.angle_gamma   90.00
#
_symmetry.space_group_name_H-M   'P 1'
#
loop_
_entity.id
_entity.type
_entity.pdbx_description
1 polymer ?
#
loop_
_entity_poly.entity_id
_entity_poly.type
_entity_poly.pdbx_seq_one_letter_code
_entity_poly.pdbx_strand_id
1 'polypeptide(L)'
;HFIIRIRANTTKTVVKENDVNLDSIVFFDAEVLLGTEENKNQSQKPVRLVGYHVDGVDYWIATDRRDLTAEQIADAYKLRWNIENFFAWWKRHLRVYHLIARSQYGLMVQILAGLITYLLLAIHCHQNHGEPVNIKRVRELRIKIQNELRIAETSSGPQILKEQEQQSLHAK
;
A
#
# COMPACT_ATOMS: atom_id res chain seq x y z
N HIS A 1 12.56 -4.40 -14.20
CA HIS A 1 13.01 -3.04 -13.88
C HIS A 1 13.02 -2.85 -12.37
N PHE A 2 13.91 -1.99 -11.88
CA PHE A 2 14.03 -1.69 -10.47
C PHE A 2 14.18 -0.17 -10.22
N ILE A 3 13.73 0.28 -9.03
CA ILE A 3 13.94 1.61 -8.46
C ILE A 3 14.27 1.39 -6.99
N ILE A 4 15.52 1.55 -6.59
CA ILE A 4 16.00 1.24 -5.24
C ILE A 4 16.79 2.39 -4.64
N ARG A 5 16.64 2.62 -3.33
CA ARG A 5 17.46 3.57 -2.60
C ARG A 5 18.81 2.94 -2.26
N ILE A 6 19.88 3.69 -2.49
CA ILE A 6 21.23 3.37 -2.03
C ILE A 6 21.66 4.34 -0.93
N ARG A 7 22.72 4.01 -0.22
CA ARG A 7 23.29 4.88 0.80
C ARG A 7 24.05 6.05 0.14
N ALA A 8 23.99 7.23 0.73
CA ALA A 8 24.69 8.42 0.22
C ALA A 8 26.22 8.21 0.09
N ASN A 9 26.79 7.43 1.02
CA ASN A 9 28.23 7.11 1.04
C ASN A 9 28.61 5.91 0.16
N THR A 10 27.70 5.39 -0.67
CA THR A 10 28.05 4.34 -1.64
C THR A 10 29.04 4.91 -2.65
N THR A 11 30.20 4.26 -2.78
CA THR A 11 31.22 4.64 -3.75
C THR A 11 30.66 4.46 -5.16
N LYS A 12 30.89 5.46 -6.00
CA LYS A 12 30.38 5.52 -7.37
C LYS A 12 31.37 6.20 -8.30
N THR A 13 31.50 5.67 -9.50
CA THR A 13 32.28 6.28 -10.57
C THR A 13 31.32 6.73 -11.65
N VAL A 14 31.31 8.02 -11.97
CA VAL A 14 30.46 8.60 -13.01
C VAL A 14 30.99 8.20 -14.38
N VAL A 15 30.12 7.61 -15.20
CA VAL A 15 30.41 7.22 -16.59
C VAL A 15 29.91 8.30 -17.56
N LYS A 16 28.67 8.80 -17.30
CA LYS A 16 28.04 9.82 -18.13
C LYS A 16 27.07 10.62 -17.27
N GLU A 17 27.19 11.93 -17.29
CA GLU A 17 26.23 12.83 -16.66
C GLU A 17 25.08 13.14 -17.62
N ASN A 18 23.89 13.29 -17.05
CA ASN A 18 22.70 13.75 -17.76
C ASN A 18 22.38 15.19 -17.29
N ASP A 19 21.68 15.94 -18.13
CA ASP A 19 21.24 17.28 -17.79
C ASP A 19 20.18 17.23 -16.67
N VAL A 20 20.33 18.10 -15.69
CA VAL A 20 19.42 18.27 -14.57
C VAL A 20 18.76 19.64 -14.66
N ASN A 21 17.43 19.68 -14.51
CA ASN A 21 16.72 20.94 -14.45
C ASN A 21 17.00 21.65 -13.11
N LEU A 22 17.51 22.85 -13.15
CA LEU A 22 17.91 23.66 -11.97
C LEU A 22 16.72 24.02 -11.07
N ASP A 23 15.48 24.05 -11.60
CA ASP A 23 14.27 24.32 -10.85
C ASP A 23 13.61 23.05 -10.26
N SER A 24 14.27 21.90 -10.42
CA SER A 24 13.81 20.59 -9.94
C SER A 24 14.32 20.29 -8.53
N ILE A 25 13.61 19.38 -7.84
CA ILE A 25 14.11 18.76 -6.60
C ILE A 25 15.30 17.83 -6.85
N VAL A 26 15.53 17.46 -8.11
CA VAL A 26 16.65 16.60 -8.53
C VAL A 26 17.90 17.45 -8.64
N PHE A 27 18.96 17.02 -7.99
CA PHE A 27 20.27 17.70 -8.05
C PHE A 27 21.35 16.87 -8.75
N PHE A 28 21.07 15.59 -9.06
CA PHE A 28 22.02 14.70 -9.69
C PHE A 28 21.31 13.67 -10.57
N ASP A 29 21.80 13.45 -11.78
CA ASP A 29 21.38 12.38 -12.69
C ASP A 29 22.57 11.93 -13.54
N ALA A 30 22.98 10.68 -13.41
CA ALA A 30 24.12 10.15 -14.15
C ALA A 30 24.06 8.62 -14.30
N GLU A 31 24.72 8.10 -15.33
CA GLU A 31 25.12 6.69 -15.40
C GLU A 31 26.39 6.49 -14.57
N VAL A 32 26.34 5.56 -13.63
CA VAL A 32 27.44 5.31 -12.71
C VAL A 32 27.76 3.82 -12.59
N LEU A 33 29.02 3.51 -12.32
CA LEU A 33 29.43 2.20 -11.81
C LEU A 33 29.44 2.28 -10.27
N LEU A 34 28.73 1.39 -9.62
CA LEU A 34 28.67 1.32 -8.16
C LEU A 34 29.79 0.41 -7.63
N GLY A 35 30.40 0.82 -6.53
CA GLY A 35 31.52 0.11 -5.93
C GLY A 35 32.88 0.57 -6.49
N THR A 36 33.94 -0.18 -6.17
CA THR A 36 35.32 0.08 -6.59
C THR A 36 35.97 -1.15 -7.18
N GLU A 37 36.87 -0.97 -8.14
CA GLU A 37 37.70 -2.04 -8.68
C GLU A 37 38.63 -2.65 -7.62
N GLU A 38 39.17 -1.81 -6.75
CA GLU A 38 40.10 -2.21 -5.67
C GLU A 38 39.47 -3.26 -4.75
N ASN A 39 38.18 -3.10 -4.42
CA ASN A 39 37.46 -4.04 -3.58
C ASN A 39 36.78 -5.19 -4.35
N LYS A 40 36.98 -5.27 -5.66
CA LYS A 40 36.37 -6.26 -6.57
C LYS A 40 34.83 -6.33 -6.45
N ASN A 41 34.21 -5.21 -6.06
CA ASN A 41 32.75 -5.09 -5.88
C ASN A 41 32.12 -4.08 -6.83
N GLN A 42 32.85 -3.62 -7.84
CA GLN A 42 32.33 -2.71 -8.83
C GLN A 42 31.29 -3.40 -9.73
N SER A 43 30.19 -2.69 -9.98
CA SER A 43 29.15 -3.18 -10.88
C SER A 43 29.69 -3.36 -12.30
N GLN A 44 29.39 -4.51 -12.93
CA GLN A 44 29.85 -4.78 -14.30
C GLN A 44 29.16 -3.91 -15.35
N LYS A 45 27.97 -3.43 -15.05
CA LYS A 45 27.18 -2.56 -15.95
C LYS A 45 26.85 -1.25 -15.25
N PRO A 46 26.86 -0.13 -15.99
CA PRO A 46 26.39 1.12 -15.46
C PRO A 46 24.93 1.07 -15.07
N VAL A 47 24.59 1.69 -13.96
CA VAL A 47 23.22 1.92 -13.52
C VAL A 47 22.97 3.43 -13.51
N ARG A 48 21.75 3.86 -13.78
CA ARG A 48 21.38 5.27 -13.65
C ARG A 48 21.17 5.58 -12.18
N LEU A 49 21.80 6.64 -11.72
CA LEU A 49 21.71 7.14 -10.35
C LEU A 49 21.11 8.54 -10.36
N VAL A 50 19.98 8.68 -9.66
CA VAL A 50 19.27 9.96 -9.50
C VAL A 50 19.36 10.40 -8.04
N GLY A 51 19.85 11.63 -7.81
CA GLY A 51 19.87 12.29 -6.51
C GLY A 51 18.80 13.36 -6.43
N TYR A 52 17.96 13.35 -5.39
CA TYR A 52 16.97 14.38 -5.17
C TYR A 52 16.84 14.74 -3.70
N HIS A 53 16.35 15.95 -3.44
CA HIS A 53 16.21 16.52 -2.10
C HIS A 53 14.74 16.69 -1.72
N VAL A 54 14.35 16.20 -0.52
CA VAL A 54 13.00 16.38 0.03
C VAL A 54 13.09 16.51 1.55
N ASP A 55 12.46 17.52 2.10
CA ASP A 55 12.35 17.77 3.55
C ASP A 55 13.70 17.77 4.29
N GLY A 56 14.73 18.36 3.68
CA GLY A 56 16.08 18.43 4.25
C GLY A 56 16.89 17.14 4.15
N VAL A 57 16.42 16.14 3.41
CA VAL A 57 17.07 14.83 3.25
C VAL A 57 17.41 14.54 1.79
N ASP A 58 18.64 14.09 1.55
CA ASP A 58 19.08 13.64 0.24
C ASP A 58 18.77 12.16 0.03
N TYR A 59 18.14 11.89 -1.09
CA TYR A 59 17.82 10.53 -1.54
C TYR A 59 18.63 10.17 -2.78
N TRP A 60 19.23 8.99 -2.77
CA TRP A 60 20.01 8.46 -3.88
C TRP A 60 19.34 7.19 -4.40
N ILE A 61 18.87 7.23 -5.64
CA ILE A 61 18.07 6.17 -6.25
C ILE A 61 18.79 5.58 -7.43
N ALA A 62 19.14 4.31 -7.35
CA ALA A 62 19.67 3.53 -8.46
C ALA A 62 18.53 2.86 -9.23
N THR A 63 18.59 2.87 -10.56
CA THR A 63 17.56 2.31 -11.43
C THR A 63 18.15 1.84 -12.77
N ASP A 64 17.44 0.92 -13.42
CA ASP A 64 17.68 0.53 -14.82
C ASP A 64 16.71 1.24 -15.79
N ARG A 65 15.83 2.13 -15.27
CA ARG A 65 14.86 2.87 -16.08
C ARG A 65 15.54 4.09 -16.74
N ARG A 66 15.58 4.04 -18.09
CA ARG A 66 16.10 5.13 -18.92
C ARG A 66 15.00 5.84 -19.71
N ASP A 67 13.82 5.27 -19.68
CA ASP A 67 12.61 5.77 -20.31
C ASP A 67 11.84 6.80 -19.47
N LEU A 68 12.17 6.93 -18.17
CA LEU A 68 11.58 7.89 -17.26
C LEU A 68 12.50 9.11 -17.07
N THR A 69 11.90 10.28 -16.83
CA THR A 69 12.68 11.46 -16.40
C THR A 69 13.19 11.27 -14.96
N ALA A 70 14.15 12.07 -14.54
CA ALA A 70 14.70 12.01 -13.19
C ALA A 70 13.64 12.35 -12.13
N GLU A 71 12.74 13.30 -12.43
CA GLU A 71 11.60 13.69 -11.59
C GLU A 71 10.60 12.53 -11.45
N GLN A 72 10.30 11.85 -12.57
CA GLN A 72 9.41 10.69 -12.54
C GLN A 72 9.98 9.54 -11.70
N ILE A 73 11.30 9.35 -11.71
CA ILE A 73 11.98 8.37 -10.85
C ILE A 73 11.89 8.78 -9.39
N ALA A 74 12.10 10.06 -9.07
CA ALA A 74 11.96 10.59 -7.72
C ALA A 74 10.53 10.41 -7.20
N ASP A 75 9.52 10.76 -8.01
CA ASP A 75 8.11 10.62 -7.65
C ASP A 75 7.69 9.15 -7.50
N ALA A 76 8.14 8.27 -8.39
CA ALA A 76 7.89 6.83 -8.27
C ALA A 76 8.46 6.26 -6.96
N TYR A 77 9.65 6.72 -6.54
CA TYR A 77 10.21 6.29 -5.27
C TYR A 77 9.46 6.86 -4.06
N LYS A 78 8.97 8.09 -4.12
CA LYS A 78 8.12 8.67 -3.06
C LYS A 78 6.85 7.87 -2.84
N LEU A 79 6.25 7.32 -3.90
CA LEU A 79 5.06 6.46 -3.80
C LEU A 79 5.30 5.19 -2.97
N ARG A 80 6.56 4.72 -2.83
CA ARG A 80 6.91 3.60 -1.95
C ARG A 80 6.45 3.84 -0.50
N TRP A 81 6.50 5.10 -0.02
CA TRP A 81 6.02 5.44 1.32
C TRP A 81 4.53 5.18 1.52
N ASN A 82 3.75 5.22 0.47
CA ASN A 82 2.33 4.89 0.52
C ASN A 82 2.10 3.42 0.86
N ILE A 83 3.00 2.52 0.46
CA ILE A 83 2.96 1.09 0.81
C ILE A 83 3.15 0.92 2.33
N GLU A 84 4.12 1.61 2.92
CA GLU A 84 4.36 1.57 4.37
C GLU A 84 3.19 2.14 5.15
N ASN A 85 2.66 3.29 4.72
CA ASN A 85 1.46 3.91 5.31
C ASN A 85 0.24 3.00 5.20
N PHE A 86 0.04 2.35 4.04
CA PHE A 86 -1.01 1.36 3.85
C PHE A 86 -0.89 0.21 4.84
N PHE A 87 0.29 -0.44 4.95
CA PHE A 87 0.48 -1.54 5.88
C PHE A 87 0.38 -1.12 7.34
N ALA A 88 0.86 0.09 7.69
CA ALA A 88 0.72 0.63 9.04
C ALA A 88 -0.76 0.85 9.40
N TRP A 89 -1.53 1.43 8.48
CA TRP A 89 -2.96 1.62 8.63
C TRP A 89 -3.69 0.27 8.73
N TRP A 90 -3.42 -0.63 7.80
CA TRP A 90 -4.03 -1.96 7.70
C TRP A 90 -3.79 -2.80 8.97
N LYS A 91 -2.56 -2.87 9.45
CA LYS A 91 -2.21 -3.53 10.71
C LYS A 91 -2.97 -2.94 11.90
N ARG A 92 -3.01 -1.61 12.00
CA ARG A 92 -3.61 -0.90 13.14
C ARG A 92 -5.13 -1.05 13.21
N HIS A 93 -5.80 -0.98 12.07
CA HIS A 93 -7.26 -0.86 12.03
C HIS A 93 -7.99 -2.17 11.73
N LEU A 94 -7.39 -3.08 10.98
CA LEU A 94 -7.96 -4.40 10.70
C LEU A 94 -7.47 -5.49 11.66
N ARG A 95 -6.76 -5.12 12.71
CA ARG A 95 -6.26 -6.02 13.77
C ARG A 95 -5.51 -7.25 13.25
N VAL A 96 -4.80 -7.12 12.14
CA VAL A 96 -4.05 -8.22 11.50
C VAL A 96 -2.91 -8.73 12.38
N TYR A 97 -2.57 -8.04 13.45
CA TYR A 97 -1.62 -8.54 14.46
C TYR A 97 -2.11 -9.81 15.20
N HIS A 98 -3.41 -10.02 15.29
CA HIS A 98 -3.98 -11.20 15.88
C HIS A 98 -4.25 -12.24 14.79
N LEU A 99 -3.19 -12.90 14.34
CA LEU A 99 -3.31 -14.01 13.41
C LEU A 99 -3.93 -15.19 14.18
N ILE A 100 -5.21 -15.44 13.97
CA ILE A 100 -5.96 -16.55 14.59
C ILE A 100 -5.55 -17.87 13.95
N ALA A 101 -5.25 -17.83 12.65
CA ALA A 101 -4.89 -19.00 11.88
C ALA A 101 -3.46 -19.47 12.19
N ARG A 102 -3.30 -20.77 12.46
CA ARG A 102 -2.00 -21.40 12.68
C ARG A 102 -1.45 -22.13 11.45
N SER A 103 -2.27 -22.32 10.40
CA SER A 103 -1.85 -22.93 9.14
C SER A 103 -1.50 -21.86 8.10
N GLN A 104 -0.61 -22.21 7.17
CA GLN A 104 -0.22 -21.34 6.07
C GLN A 104 -1.44 -20.94 5.22
N TYR A 105 -2.33 -21.87 4.94
CA TYR A 105 -3.58 -21.61 4.20
C TYR A 105 -4.50 -20.64 4.96
N GLY A 106 -4.75 -20.90 6.22
CA GLY A 106 -5.58 -20.03 7.06
C GLY A 106 -5.01 -18.61 7.19
N LEU A 107 -3.67 -18.48 7.30
CA LEU A 107 -2.99 -17.20 7.30
C LEU A 107 -3.23 -16.44 5.99
N MET A 108 -3.10 -17.12 4.84
CA MET A 108 -3.35 -16.52 3.53
C MET A 108 -4.81 -16.06 3.38
N VAL A 109 -5.77 -16.86 3.81
CA VAL A 109 -7.20 -16.49 3.80
C VAL A 109 -7.44 -15.24 4.67
N GLN A 110 -6.86 -15.18 5.87
CA GLN A 110 -7.01 -14.04 6.77
C GLN A 110 -6.41 -12.76 6.17
N ILE A 111 -5.23 -12.85 5.53
CA ILE A 111 -4.58 -11.71 4.85
C ILE A 111 -5.43 -11.23 3.67
N LEU A 112 -5.90 -12.15 2.82
CA LEU A 112 -6.72 -11.81 1.65
C LEU A 112 -8.06 -11.20 2.07
N ALA A 113 -8.73 -11.75 3.10
CA ALA A 113 -9.96 -11.19 3.64
C ALA A 113 -9.75 -9.75 4.15
N GLY A 114 -8.63 -9.48 4.83
CA GLY A 114 -8.26 -8.13 5.27
C GLY A 114 -8.03 -7.16 4.11
N LEU A 115 -7.34 -7.61 3.04
CA LEU A 115 -7.13 -6.80 1.82
C LEU A 115 -8.45 -6.51 1.10
N ILE A 116 -9.33 -7.50 0.95
CA ILE A 116 -10.67 -7.32 0.35
C ILE A 116 -11.47 -6.31 1.16
N THR A 117 -11.48 -6.45 2.48
CA THR A 117 -12.17 -5.51 3.38
C THR A 117 -11.65 -4.08 3.19
N TYR A 118 -10.33 -3.90 3.11
CA TYR A 118 -9.74 -2.59 2.85
C TYR A 118 -10.18 -2.02 1.51
N LEU A 119 -10.16 -2.82 0.44
CA LEU A 119 -10.56 -2.38 -0.90
C LEU A 119 -12.03 -1.95 -0.94
N LEU A 120 -12.92 -2.73 -0.30
CA LEU A 120 -14.34 -2.36 -0.20
C LEU A 120 -14.53 -1.05 0.56
N LEU A 121 -13.79 -0.83 1.66
CA LEU A 121 -13.80 0.43 2.40
C LEU A 121 -13.26 1.58 1.55
N ALA A 122 -12.21 1.35 0.76
CA ALA A 122 -11.64 2.37 -0.12
C ALA A 122 -12.63 2.79 -1.21
N ILE A 123 -13.29 1.82 -1.85
CA ILE A 123 -14.34 2.08 -2.84
C ILE A 123 -15.50 2.87 -2.20
N HIS A 124 -15.99 2.42 -1.04
CA HIS A 124 -17.07 3.10 -0.32
C HIS A 124 -16.72 4.55 0.02
N CYS A 125 -15.53 4.80 0.60
CA CYS A 125 -15.09 6.14 0.97
C CYS A 125 -14.94 7.03 -0.26
N HIS A 126 -14.34 6.51 -1.33
CA HIS A 126 -14.13 7.29 -2.55
C HIS A 126 -15.46 7.63 -3.24
N GLN A 127 -16.36 6.66 -3.41
CA GLN A 127 -17.63 6.86 -4.10
C GLN A 127 -18.61 7.75 -3.33
N ASN A 128 -18.68 7.61 -2.00
CA ASN A 128 -19.68 8.33 -1.19
C ASN A 128 -19.17 9.65 -0.61
N HIS A 129 -17.85 9.84 -0.51
CA HIS A 129 -17.27 11.00 0.19
C HIS A 129 -16.14 11.68 -0.59
N GLY A 130 -15.62 11.09 -1.68
CA GLY A 130 -14.46 11.61 -2.41
C GLY A 130 -13.16 11.61 -1.61
N GLU A 131 -13.10 10.84 -0.52
CA GLU A 131 -12.00 10.84 0.44
C GLU A 131 -11.25 9.48 0.45
N PRO A 132 -9.96 9.46 0.82
CA PRO A 132 -9.27 8.21 1.12
C PRO A 132 -9.86 7.54 2.36
N VAL A 133 -9.57 6.27 2.56
CA VAL A 133 -10.02 5.52 3.76
C VAL A 133 -9.53 6.22 5.02
N ASN A 134 -10.46 6.59 5.90
CA ASN A 134 -10.17 7.14 7.21
C ASN A 134 -11.01 6.47 8.29
N ILE A 135 -10.53 6.52 9.53
CA ILE A 135 -11.15 5.78 10.65
C ILE A 135 -12.55 6.30 11.01
N LYS A 136 -12.83 7.59 10.76
CA LYS A 136 -14.15 8.17 10.99
C LYS A 136 -15.19 7.51 10.10
N ARG A 137 -14.91 7.41 8.78
CA ARG A 137 -15.80 6.78 7.80
C ARG A 137 -16.01 5.29 8.07
N VAL A 138 -14.95 4.60 8.47
CA VAL A 138 -15.04 3.18 8.85
C VAL A 138 -15.99 2.98 10.06
N ARG A 139 -15.92 3.86 11.07
CA ARG A 139 -16.82 3.81 12.22
C ARG A 139 -18.27 4.12 11.84
N GLU A 140 -18.50 5.15 11.03
CA GLU A 140 -19.83 5.52 10.52
C GLU A 140 -20.47 4.35 9.75
N LEU A 141 -19.72 3.75 8.82
CA LEU A 141 -20.18 2.57 8.06
C LEU A 141 -20.50 1.38 8.96
N ARG A 142 -19.65 1.10 9.94
CA ARG A 142 -19.92 0.02 10.92
C ARG A 142 -21.22 0.23 11.67
N ILE A 143 -21.48 1.44 12.15
CA ILE A 143 -22.74 1.77 12.86
C ILE A 143 -23.93 1.58 11.94
N LYS A 144 -23.82 2.03 10.68
CA LYS A 144 -24.88 1.89 9.68
C LYS A 144 -25.20 0.41 9.43
N ILE A 145 -24.19 -0.43 9.17
CA ILE A 145 -24.35 -1.86 8.96
C ILE A 145 -24.99 -2.54 10.19
N GLN A 146 -24.54 -2.21 11.40
CA GLN A 146 -25.12 -2.77 12.62
C GLN A 146 -26.60 -2.40 12.81
N ASN A 147 -26.99 -1.18 12.47
CA ASN A 147 -28.38 -0.74 12.53
C ASN A 147 -29.24 -1.45 11.49
N GLU A 148 -28.76 -1.61 10.26
CA GLU A 148 -29.47 -2.32 9.20
C GLU A 148 -29.68 -3.81 9.54
N LEU A 149 -28.66 -4.47 10.11
CA LEU A 149 -28.77 -5.86 10.59
C LEU A 149 -29.82 -5.99 11.69
N ARG A 150 -29.85 -5.09 12.67
CA ARG A 150 -30.87 -5.10 13.74
C ARG A 150 -32.29 -4.93 13.19
N ILE A 151 -32.48 -4.05 12.20
CA ILE A 151 -33.78 -3.86 11.54
C ILE A 151 -34.17 -5.13 10.79
N ALA A 152 -33.27 -5.78 10.08
CA ALA A 152 -33.53 -7.01 9.38
C ALA A 152 -33.92 -8.16 10.32
N GLU A 153 -33.21 -8.31 11.46
CA GLU A 153 -33.53 -9.30 12.49
C GLU A 153 -34.91 -9.08 13.10
N THR A 154 -35.28 -7.82 13.40
CA THR A 154 -36.60 -7.49 13.95
C THR A 154 -37.74 -7.70 12.94
N SER A 155 -37.47 -7.53 11.64
CA SER A 155 -38.43 -7.73 10.56
C SER A 155 -38.68 -9.22 10.25
N SER A 156 -37.66 -10.07 10.42
CA SER A 156 -37.73 -11.52 10.11
C SER A 156 -38.30 -12.36 11.27
N GLY A 157 -38.22 -11.89 12.51
CA GLY A 157 -38.68 -12.63 13.69
C GLY A 157 -40.16 -12.98 13.69
N PRO A 158 -41.09 -12.09 13.31
CA PRO A 158 -42.52 -12.41 13.33
C PRO A 158 -43.00 -13.44 12.28
N GLN A 159 -42.24 -13.56 11.17
CA GLN A 159 -42.59 -14.49 10.09
C GLN A 159 -42.20 -15.94 10.39
N ILE A 160 -41.03 -16.15 10.97
CA ILE A 160 -40.53 -17.49 11.35
C ILE A 160 -41.41 -18.11 12.42
N LEU A 161 -41.86 -17.34 13.40
CA LEU A 161 -42.78 -17.82 14.45
C LEU A 161 -44.14 -18.21 13.89
N LYS A 162 -44.70 -17.47 12.93
CA LYS A 162 -45.96 -17.77 12.27
C LYS A 162 -45.91 -19.03 11.41
N GLU A 163 -44.81 -19.26 10.71
CA GLU A 163 -44.60 -20.48 9.92
C GLU A 163 -44.41 -21.70 10.79
N GLN A 164 -43.74 -21.59 11.92
CA GLN A 164 -43.63 -22.69 12.89
C GLN A 164 -44.95 -23.02 13.59
N GLU A 165 -45.76 -22.03 13.92
CA GLU A 165 -47.11 -22.24 14.45
C GLU A 165 -48.05 -22.90 13.43
N GLN A 166 -48.01 -22.49 12.16
CA GLN A 166 -48.82 -23.11 11.10
C GLN A 166 -48.38 -24.56 10.80
N GLN A 167 -47.07 -24.85 10.83
CA GLN A 167 -46.59 -26.23 10.67
C GLN A 167 -46.97 -27.13 11.84
N SER A 168 -47.04 -26.62 13.05
CA SER A 168 -47.45 -27.39 14.23
C SER A 168 -48.95 -27.66 14.28
N LEU A 169 -49.78 -26.82 13.63
CA LEU A 169 -51.21 -26.99 13.51
C LEU A 169 -51.63 -28.01 12.43
N HIS A 170 -50.79 -28.24 11.42
CA HIS A 170 -51.03 -29.23 10.37
C HIS A 170 -50.45 -30.61 10.67
N ALA A 171 -49.72 -30.78 11.78
CA ALA A 171 -49.13 -32.06 12.21
C ALA A 171 -49.95 -32.80 13.26
N LYS A 172 -51.16 -32.33 13.56
CA LYS A 172 -52.18 -33.00 14.39
C LYS A 172 -53.36 -33.42 13.54
#